data_3964925ab75da77578872d34577bcddf
#
_entry.id   3964925ab75da77578872d34577bcddf
#
_cell.length_a   1.000
_cell.length_b   1.000
_cell.length_c   1.000
_cell.angle_alpha   90.00
_cell.angle_beta   90.00
_cell.angle_gamma   90.00
#
_symmetry.space_group_name_H-M   'P 1'
#
loop_
_entity.id
_entity.type
_entity.pdbx_description
1 polymer ?
#
loop_
_entity_poly.entity_id
_entity_poly.type
_entity_poly.pdbx_seq_one_letter_code
_entity_poly.pdbx_strand_id
1 'polypeptide(L)'
;MSIWASATPCSFTDSDFGFNVWSYNNITLPYRETVITAGDTQQKPILVIYLHGGLKRGSDNVRQVNEDAIYTIADYLCRNCINAFMVVPQCPDSLTWGVQTNEIIKNLVD
;
A
#
# COMPACT_ATOMS: atom_id res chain seq x y z
N MET A 1 21.23 24.37 -3.00
CA MET A 1 21.25 23.84 -3.02
C MET A 1 21.07 22.97 -2.62
N SER A 2 20.73 22.79 -2.37
CA SER A 2 20.60 22.08 -2.01
C SER A 2 20.47 21.13 -2.07
N ILE A 3 20.56 20.97 -2.26
CA ILE A 3 20.40 20.24 -2.45
C ILE A 3 20.40 19.23 -2.04
N TRP A 4 20.44 19.08 -1.72
CA TRP A 4 20.40 18.15 -1.26
C TRP A 4 19.40 17.48 -1.03
N ALA A 5 18.83 18.05 -1.24
CA ALA A 5 17.77 17.47 -0.86
C ALA A 5 17.54 16.18 -1.31
N SER A 6 17.84 16.11 -2.04
CA SER A 6 17.69 14.98 -2.36
C SER A 6 18.20 13.94 -1.80
N ALA A 7 18.65 14.05 -0.94
CA ALA A 7 19.34 13.01 -0.38
C ALA A 7 18.53 11.92 0.21
N THR A 8 17.26 12.01 0.27
CA THR A 8 16.42 10.90 0.73
C THR A 8 16.43 9.79 -0.32
N PRO A 9 17.03 8.65 -0.03
CA PRO A 9 17.05 7.58 -1.03
C PRO A 9 15.68 6.99 -1.19
N CYS A 10 15.37 6.61 -2.42
CA CYS A 10 14.16 5.86 -2.72
C CYS A 10 14.42 4.38 -2.45
N SER A 11 14.28 3.98 -1.21
CA SER A 11 14.50 2.60 -0.79
C SER A 11 13.47 2.27 0.28
N PHE A 12 12.44 1.55 -0.10
CA PHE A 12 11.34 1.22 0.79
C PHE A 12 11.48 -0.19 1.33
N THR A 13 11.11 -0.33 2.60
CA THR A 13 11.05 -1.62 3.29
C THR A 13 9.69 -1.76 3.96
N ASP A 14 9.41 -2.91 4.55
CA ASP A 14 8.15 -3.14 5.24
C ASP A 14 7.93 -2.16 6.40
N SER A 15 8.98 -1.67 7.01
CA SER A 15 8.85 -0.71 8.12
C SER A 15 8.33 0.66 7.67
N ASP A 16 8.36 0.94 6.37
CA ASP A 16 7.80 2.18 5.83
C ASP A 16 6.28 2.11 5.64
N PHE A 17 5.69 0.93 5.83
CA PHE A 17 4.26 0.71 5.64
C PHE A 17 3.57 0.57 7.00
N GLY A 18 2.71 1.54 7.33
CA GLY A 18 2.00 1.55 8.59
C GLY A 18 0.91 0.49 8.67
N PHE A 19 0.53 0.13 9.90
CA PHE A 19 -0.48 -0.90 10.18
C PHE A 19 -1.84 -0.25 10.39
N ASN A 20 -2.85 -0.78 9.71
CA ASN A 20 -4.23 -0.30 9.84
C ASN A 20 -5.21 -1.45 9.69
N VAL A 21 -6.45 -1.21 10.07
CA VAL A 21 -7.54 -2.15 9.83
C VAL A 21 -8.76 -1.36 9.37
N TRP A 22 -9.59 -2.00 8.57
CA TRP A 22 -10.84 -1.42 8.10
C TRP A 22 -11.94 -2.45 8.25
N SER A 23 -13.09 -2.05 8.78
CA SER A 23 -14.22 -2.95 8.94
C SER A 23 -15.41 -2.44 8.12
N TYR A 24 -16.03 -3.37 7.40
CA TYR A 24 -17.20 -3.09 6.58
C TYR A 24 -18.03 -4.37 6.45
N ASN A 25 -19.34 -4.29 6.69
CA ASN A 25 -20.23 -5.44 6.64
C ASN A 25 -19.75 -6.62 7.50
N ASN A 26 -19.30 -6.31 8.72
CA ASN A 26 -18.82 -7.31 9.70
C ASN A 26 -17.55 -8.05 9.25
N ILE A 27 -16.87 -7.56 8.23
CA ILE A 27 -15.60 -8.12 7.79
C ILE A 27 -14.51 -7.13 8.14
N THR A 28 -13.46 -7.60 8.81
CA THR A 28 -12.29 -6.78 9.14
C THR A 28 -11.19 -7.08 8.14
N LEU A 29 -10.69 -6.03 7.51
CA LEU A 29 -9.64 -6.11 6.51
C LEU A 29 -8.39 -5.42 7.05
N PRO A 30 -7.35 -6.17 7.40
CA PRO A 30 -6.07 -5.55 7.74
C PRO A 30 -5.46 -4.94 6.49
N TYR A 31 -4.78 -3.81 6.63
CA TYR A 31 -4.04 -3.26 5.49
C TYR A 31 -2.81 -2.50 5.99
N ARG A 32 -1.84 -2.40 5.11
CA ARG A 32 -0.63 -1.61 5.33
C ARG A 32 -0.62 -0.48 4.32
N GLU A 33 -0.08 0.66 4.71
CA GLU A 33 -0.06 1.80 3.80
C GLU A 33 1.18 2.65 3.97
N THR A 34 1.57 3.29 2.89
CA THR A 34 2.60 4.31 2.92
C THR A 34 2.21 5.46 2.01
N VAL A 35 2.80 6.63 2.28
CA VAL A 35 2.62 7.81 1.45
C VAL A 35 3.97 8.13 0.82
N ILE A 36 3.96 8.34 -0.49
CA ILE A 36 5.15 8.71 -1.24
C ILE A 36 4.99 10.18 -1.65
N THR A 37 5.88 11.03 -1.15
CA THR A 37 5.83 12.47 -1.40
C THR A 37 7.08 12.92 -2.15
N ALA A 38 7.40 12.20 -3.22
CA ALA A 38 8.62 12.44 -3.98
C ALA A 38 8.45 13.47 -5.10
N GLY A 39 7.21 13.82 -5.40
CA GLY A 39 6.91 14.75 -6.47
C GLY A 39 6.66 16.17 -5.99
N ASP A 40 6.26 17.02 -6.92
CA ASP A 40 5.90 18.39 -6.63
C ASP A 40 4.69 18.42 -5.68
N THR A 41 4.67 19.38 -4.75
CA THR A 41 3.55 19.53 -3.81
C THR A 41 2.23 19.87 -4.49
N GLN A 42 2.28 20.41 -5.71
CA GLN A 42 1.10 20.70 -6.51
C GLN A 42 0.57 19.50 -7.28
N GLN A 43 1.36 18.43 -7.34
CA GLN A 43 0.97 17.21 -8.04
C GLN A 43 -0.04 16.44 -7.19
N LYS A 44 -1.15 16.05 -7.80
CA LYS A 44 -2.12 15.19 -7.12
C LYS A 44 -1.53 13.79 -6.99
N PRO A 45 -1.62 13.19 -5.80
CA PRO A 45 -1.12 11.82 -5.64
C PRO A 45 -2.02 10.82 -6.36
N ILE A 46 -1.40 9.76 -6.86
CA ILE A 46 -2.14 8.62 -7.37
C ILE A 46 -2.37 7.62 -6.23
N LEU A 47 -3.38 6.78 -6.40
CA LEU A 47 -3.66 5.69 -5.46
C LEU A 47 -3.23 4.38 -6.09
N VAL A 48 -2.39 3.64 -5.38
CA VAL A 48 -1.95 2.32 -5.80
C VAL A 48 -2.45 1.31 -4.76
N ILE A 49 -3.23 0.34 -5.23
CA ILE A 49 -3.71 -0.75 -4.37
C ILE A 49 -3.03 -2.03 -4.87
N TYR A 50 -2.28 -2.68 -3.99
CA TYR A 50 -1.59 -3.92 -4.34
C TYR A 50 -2.32 -5.10 -3.71
N LEU A 51 -2.79 -6.03 -4.53
CA LEU A 51 -3.49 -7.22 -4.08
C LEU A 51 -2.56 -8.42 -4.18
N HIS A 52 -2.29 -9.03 -3.05
CA HIS A 52 -1.35 -10.16 -2.94
C HIS A 52 -1.93 -11.46 -3.51
N GLY A 53 -1.07 -12.46 -3.71
CA GLY A 53 -1.50 -13.80 -4.07
C GLY A 53 -2.07 -14.58 -2.89
N GLY A 54 -2.64 -15.76 -3.17
CA GLY A 54 -3.40 -16.53 -2.17
C GLY A 54 -2.61 -16.97 -0.95
N LEU A 55 -1.30 -17.15 -1.07
CA LEU A 55 -0.47 -17.59 0.06
C LEU A 55 -0.24 -16.50 1.11
N LYS A 56 -0.63 -15.27 0.84
CA LYS A 56 -0.44 -14.15 1.76
C LYS A 56 -1.69 -13.83 2.57
N ARG A 57 -2.76 -14.60 2.41
CA ARG A 57 -3.97 -14.41 3.18
C ARG A 57 -3.73 -14.58 4.68
N GLY A 58 -4.57 -13.98 5.49
CA GLY A 58 -4.47 -14.09 6.94
C GLY A 58 -5.01 -12.87 7.63
N SER A 59 -4.61 -12.72 8.88
CA SER A 59 -5.01 -11.59 9.71
C SER A 59 -3.84 -10.98 10.48
N ASP A 60 -2.62 -11.40 10.18
CA ASP A 60 -1.43 -10.90 10.87
C ASP A 60 -0.99 -9.51 10.38
N ASN A 61 -1.51 -9.08 9.26
CA ASN A 61 -1.16 -7.81 8.63
C ASN A 61 0.34 -7.69 8.35
N VAL A 62 0.99 -8.82 8.09
CA VAL A 62 2.43 -8.90 7.84
C VAL A 62 2.74 -9.63 6.55
N ARG A 63 2.08 -10.76 6.30
CA ARG A 63 2.40 -11.60 5.16
C ARG A 63 2.29 -10.89 3.83
N GLN A 64 1.29 -10.03 3.70
CA GLN A 64 1.01 -9.37 2.42
C GLN A 64 2.10 -8.40 1.98
N VAL A 65 2.89 -7.88 2.90
CA VAL A 65 3.98 -6.98 2.52
C VAL A 65 5.30 -7.70 2.32
N ASN A 66 5.31 -9.02 2.41
CA ASN A 66 6.49 -9.81 2.14
C ASN A 66 6.53 -10.20 0.66
N GLU A 67 6.51 -9.20 -0.21
CA GLU A 67 6.62 -9.37 -1.67
C GLU A 67 7.47 -8.26 -2.24
N ASP A 68 8.52 -8.63 -2.97
CA ASP A 68 9.46 -7.66 -3.52
C ASP A 68 8.82 -6.68 -4.49
N ALA A 69 7.77 -7.11 -5.17
CA ALA A 69 7.07 -6.26 -6.14
C ALA A 69 6.55 -4.97 -5.51
N ILE A 70 6.11 -5.02 -4.25
CA ILE A 70 5.60 -3.85 -3.54
C ILE A 70 6.69 -2.77 -3.45
N TYR A 71 7.89 -3.19 -3.07
CA TYR A 71 9.00 -2.26 -2.88
C TYR A 71 9.56 -1.77 -4.20
N THR A 72 9.54 -2.63 -5.22
CA THR A 72 9.91 -2.23 -6.58
C THR A 72 8.99 -1.12 -7.09
N ILE A 73 7.69 -1.26 -6.85
CA ILE A 73 6.71 -0.25 -7.27
C ILE A 73 6.94 1.05 -6.49
N ALA A 74 7.10 0.96 -5.17
CA ALA A 74 7.32 2.14 -4.34
C ALA A 74 8.59 2.88 -4.75
N ASP A 75 9.66 2.16 -4.98
CA ASP A 75 10.93 2.74 -5.40
C ASP A 75 10.80 3.41 -6.77
N TYR A 76 10.10 2.77 -7.70
CA TYR A 76 9.85 3.34 -9.02
C TYR A 76 9.11 4.67 -8.92
N LEU A 77 8.03 4.71 -8.14
CA LEU A 77 7.25 5.94 -7.96
C LEU A 77 8.10 7.04 -7.35
N CYS A 78 8.88 6.70 -6.35
CA CYS A 78 9.76 7.66 -5.69
C CYS A 78 10.81 8.20 -6.65
N ARG A 79 11.49 7.33 -7.38
CA ARG A 79 12.55 7.73 -8.32
C ARG A 79 12.03 8.57 -9.47
N ASN A 80 10.77 8.39 -9.83
CA ASN A 80 10.16 9.14 -10.92
C ASN A 80 9.39 10.35 -10.41
N CYS A 81 9.59 10.73 -9.15
CA CYS A 81 8.99 11.92 -8.55
C CYS A 81 7.46 11.92 -8.65
N ILE A 82 6.85 10.77 -8.36
CA ILE A 82 5.40 10.60 -8.39
C ILE A 82 4.88 10.53 -6.97
N ASN A 83 3.96 11.44 -6.62
CA ASN A 83 3.27 11.36 -5.34
C ASN A 83 2.23 10.25 -5.38
N ALA A 84 2.16 9.45 -4.32
CA ALA A 84 1.25 8.31 -4.30
C ALA A 84 0.84 7.93 -2.88
N PHE A 85 -0.33 7.35 -2.77
CA PHE A 85 -0.74 6.55 -1.62
C PHE A 85 -0.69 5.09 -2.05
N MET A 86 0.04 4.27 -1.31
CA MET A 86 0.05 2.83 -1.55
C MET A 86 -0.67 2.11 -0.43
N VAL A 87 -1.64 1.28 -0.81
CA VAL A 87 -2.44 0.49 0.13
C VAL A 87 -2.26 -0.97 -0.21
N VAL A 88 -1.90 -1.76 0.78
CA VAL A 88 -1.64 -3.19 0.63
C VAL A 88 -2.55 -3.94 1.60
N PRO A 89 -3.78 -4.27 1.19
CA PRO A 89 -4.69 -4.99 2.07
C PRO A 89 -4.35 -6.47 2.12
N GLN A 90 -4.73 -7.09 3.24
CA GLN A 90 -4.59 -8.53 3.41
C GLN A 90 -5.96 -9.19 3.35
N CYS A 91 -6.14 -10.10 2.42
CA CYS A 91 -7.38 -10.85 2.30
C CYS A 91 -7.49 -11.85 3.46
N PRO A 92 -8.62 -11.86 4.20
CA PRO A 92 -8.82 -12.85 5.25
C PRO A 92 -8.75 -14.28 4.72
N ASP A 93 -8.39 -15.23 5.58
CA ASP A 93 -8.27 -16.64 5.20
C ASP A 93 -9.55 -17.22 4.64
N SER A 94 -10.68 -16.75 5.12
CA SER A 94 -12.00 -17.26 4.71
C SER A 94 -12.50 -16.68 3.39
N LEU A 95 -11.77 -15.73 2.80
CA LEU A 95 -12.21 -15.01 1.62
C LEU A 95 -11.17 -15.12 0.50
N THR A 96 -11.56 -14.63 -0.67
CA THR A 96 -10.67 -14.42 -1.80
C THR A 96 -10.93 -13.01 -2.32
N TRP A 97 -10.02 -12.51 -3.17
CA TRP A 97 -10.28 -11.26 -3.87
C TRP A 97 -11.47 -11.49 -4.80
N GLY A 98 -12.59 -10.86 -4.52
CA GLY A 98 -13.81 -11.02 -5.28
C GLY A 98 -14.86 -10.00 -4.87
N VAL A 99 -16.13 -10.33 -5.04
CA VAL A 99 -17.22 -9.36 -4.83
C VAL A 99 -17.19 -8.75 -3.45
N GLN A 100 -17.09 -9.58 -2.39
CA GLN A 100 -17.14 -9.08 -1.01
C GLN A 100 -15.93 -8.22 -0.70
N THR A 101 -14.74 -8.68 -1.06
CA THR A 101 -13.51 -7.93 -0.78
C THR A 101 -13.42 -6.68 -1.62
N ASN A 102 -13.92 -6.70 -2.85
CA ASN A 102 -13.96 -5.51 -3.70
C ASN A 102 -14.83 -4.41 -3.09
N GLU A 103 -15.97 -4.79 -2.50
CA GLU A 103 -16.83 -3.82 -1.84
C GLU A 103 -16.15 -3.19 -0.63
N ILE A 104 -15.41 -3.99 0.15
CA ILE A 104 -14.69 -3.48 1.30
C ILE A 104 -13.59 -2.51 0.86
N ILE A 105 -12.82 -2.87 -0.15
CA ILE A 105 -11.75 -2.03 -0.68
C ILE A 105 -12.32 -0.73 -1.24
N LYS A 106 -13.40 -0.82 -1.99
CA LYS A 106 -14.05 0.37 -2.53
C LYS A 106 -14.49 1.31 -1.40
N ASN A 107 -15.08 0.75 -0.35
CA ASN A 107 -15.51 1.55 0.79
C ASN A 107 -14.32 2.17 1.52
N LEU A 108 -13.21 1.43 1.63
CA LEU A 108 -12.01 1.93 2.28
C LEU A 108 -11.42 3.14 1.55
N VAL A 109 -11.40 3.09 0.22
CA VAL A 109 -10.75 4.15 -0.58
C VAL A 109 -11.68 5.31 -0.94
N ASP A 110 -12.97 5.11 -0.80
CA ASP A 110 -13.94 6.20 -0.96
C ASP A 110 -13.96 7.05 0.30
#